data_ea43b56ec413ce4817efcca1d40b8eb2
#
_entry.id   ea43b56ec413ce4817efcca1d40b8eb2
#
_cell.length_a   1.000
_cell.length_b   1.000
_cell.length_c   1.000
_cell.angle_alpha   90.00
_cell.angle_beta   90.00
_cell.angle_gamma   90.00
#
_symmetry.space_group_name_H-M   'P 1'
#
loop_
_entity.id
_entity.type
_entity.pdbx_description
1 polymer ?
#
loop_
_entity_poly.entity_id
_entity_poly.type
_entity_poly.pdbx_seq_one_letter_code
_entity_poly.pdbx_strand_id
1 'polypeptide(L)'
;MTPNISPWLTNNRAAWNASVHAWLTDVAATYELGQIESTTILKERPWSTVCQVTFTHHTTYFKACSAAGHYEPNLLCFLQDQSILSGPKIIAVELEHKWILMRDMGVPIRTAQPELNQLSILCRALSDYAKLQISSIKWIDHLLEMGLPDRRLAYLPTLLDELLADAVIGVGRSAGEVDELRTAARKLLPKFERVCKTLDTPPCANALEHGDFHMSNLLVKDGVYSLIDWGDACITHPFCSILVTVEAALEQVPAPDKIRWNDKMRDAYLAPWQSHVQADALLHDFERAQWVAHVGRALDFVHMLSGADEETLNQWRPMIFDRLKMWVEAEILL
;
A
#
# COMPACT_ATOMS: atom_id res chain seq x y z
N MET A 1 -0.02 7.80 -25.50
CA MET A 1 1.32 7.57 -24.92
C MET A 1 1.63 6.09 -25.06
N THR A 2 2.82 5.71 -25.50
CA THR A 2 3.24 4.30 -25.49
C THR A 2 3.27 3.84 -24.03
N PRO A 3 2.68 2.67 -23.69
CA PRO A 3 2.71 2.16 -22.32
C PRO A 3 4.17 2.03 -21.87
N ASN A 4 4.47 2.54 -20.69
CA ASN A 4 5.81 2.47 -20.09
C ASN A 4 5.98 1.09 -19.43
N ILE A 5 6.03 0.06 -20.28
CA ILE A 5 6.11 -1.34 -19.84
C ILE A 5 7.40 -1.54 -19.06
N SER A 6 7.30 -2.17 -17.91
CA SER A 6 8.42 -2.45 -17.04
C SER A 6 9.53 -3.24 -17.75
N PRO A 7 10.81 -2.87 -17.62
CA PRO A 7 11.92 -3.45 -18.38
C PRO A 7 12.03 -4.98 -18.27
N TRP A 8 11.68 -5.55 -17.13
CA TRP A 8 11.70 -7.00 -16.90
C TRP A 8 10.62 -7.78 -17.66
N LEU A 9 9.61 -7.08 -18.24
CA LEU A 9 8.56 -7.66 -19.07
C LEU A 9 8.76 -7.40 -20.56
N THR A 10 9.88 -6.80 -20.96
CA THR A 10 10.14 -6.43 -22.37
C THR A 10 11.14 -7.37 -23.02
N ASN A 11 11.28 -7.26 -24.36
CA ASN A 11 12.30 -7.97 -25.14
C ASN A 11 13.75 -7.57 -24.73
N ASN A 12 13.93 -6.48 -23.96
CA ASN A 12 15.22 -6.03 -23.45
C ASN A 12 15.59 -6.67 -22.10
N ARG A 13 14.85 -7.66 -21.65
CA ARG A 13 15.06 -8.35 -20.35
C ARG A 13 16.51 -8.83 -20.15
N ALA A 14 17.16 -9.35 -21.19
CA ALA A 14 18.56 -9.81 -21.07
C ALA A 14 19.52 -8.67 -20.73
N ALA A 15 19.38 -7.51 -21.37
CA ALA A 15 20.18 -6.32 -21.06
C ALA A 15 19.86 -5.78 -19.66
N TRP A 16 18.58 -5.75 -19.28
CA TRP A 16 18.17 -5.37 -17.95
C TRP A 16 18.75 -6.29 -16.86
N ASN A 17 18.68 -7.63 -17.05
CA ASN A 17 19.30 -8.60 -16.13
C ASN A 17 20.81 -8.39 -15.99
N ALA A 18 21.52 -8.08 -17.09
CA ALA A 18 22.94 -7.79 -17.06
C ALA A 18 23.24 -6.52 -16.24
N SER A 19 22.45 -5.47 -16.39
CA SER A 19 22.57 -4.23 -15.61
C SER A 19 22.30 -4.45 -14.13
N VAL A 20 21.27 -5.22 -13.78
CA VAL A 20 20.98 -5.60 -12.39
C VAL A 20 22.12 -6.39 -11.78
N HIS A 21 22.66 -7.38 -12.53
CA HIS A 21 23.78 -8.20 -12.05
C HIS A 21 25.05 -7.36 -11.82
N ALA A 22 25.35 -6.43 -12.70
CA ALA A 22 26.49 -5.51 -12.56
C ALA A 22 26.33 -4.66 -11.30
N TRP A 23 25.16 -4.02 -11.11
CA TRP A 23 24.87 -3.23 -9.91
C TRP A 23 24.96 -4.05 -8.62
N LEU A 24 24.39 -5.27 -8.59
CA LEU A 24 24.48 -6.15 -7.43
C LEU A 24 25.93 -6.56 -7.11
N THR A 25 26.78 -6.72 -8.13
CA THR A 25 28.21 -7.01 -7.95
C THR A 25 28.94 -5.83 -7.31
N ASP A 26 28.67 -4.60 -7.76
CA ASP A 26 29.27 -3.38 -7.20
C ASP A 26 28.81 -3.17 -5.74
N VAL A 27 27.52 -3.39 -5.46
CA VAL A 27 26.96 -3.32 -4.10
C VAL A 27 27.59 -4.39 -3.20
N ALA A 28 27.77 -5.62 -3.72
CA ALA A 28 28.39 -6.71 -2.97
C ALA A 28 29.83 -6.39 -2.56
N ALA A 29 30.60 -5.74 -3.44
CA ALA A 29 31.96 -5.28 -3.15
C ALA A 29 31.97 -4.15 -2.10
N THR A 30 31.02 -3.21 -2.20
CA THR A 30 30.92 -2.05 -1.30
C THR A 30 30.53 -2.45 0.13
N TYR A 31 29.63 -3.41 0.27
CA TYR A 31 29.04 -3.82 1.56
C TYR A 31 29.55 -5.18 2.06
N GLU A 32 30.63 -5.72 1.45
CA GLU A 32 31.28 -6.97 1.85
C GLU A 32 30.31 -8.18 1.92
N LEU A 33 29.38 -8.29 0.96
CA LEU A 33 28.38 -9.36 0.96
C LEU A 33 28.93 -10.67 0.42
N GLY A 34 30.09 -10.67 -0.22
CA GLY A 34 30.68 -11.81 -0.90
C GLY A 34 30.23 -11.91 -2.36
N GLN A 35 30.47 -13.07 -3.00
CA GLN A 35 30.08 -13.30 -4.38
C GLN A 35 28.60 -13.67 -4.49
N ILE A 36 27.96 -13.33 -5.62
CA ILE A 36 26.61 -13.77 -5.94
C ILE A 36 26.65 -15.25 -6.28
N GLU A 37 25.97 -16.08 -5.47
CA GLU A 37 25.88 -17.53 -5.69
C GLU A 37 24.61 -17.89 -6.49
N SER A 38 23.49 -17.22 -6.21
CA SER A 38 22.25 -17.43 -6.91
C SER A 38 21.30 -16.24 -6.86
N THR A 39 20.43 -16.15 -7.87
CA THR A 39 19.32 -15.21 -7.92
C THR A 39 18.05 -15.96 -8.29
N THR A 40 17.03 -15.88 -7.44
CA THR A 40 15.74 -16.56 -7.63
C THR A 40 14.61 -15.53 -7.68
N ILE A 41 13.84 -15.51 -8.77
CA ILE A 41 12.67 -14.65 -8.88
C ILE A 41 11.58 -15.20 -7.96
N LEU A 42 11.11 -14.39 -7.01
CA LEU A 42 10.04 -14.73 -6.09
C LEU A 42 8.68 -14.21 -6.56
N LYS A 43 8.67 -13.01 -7.12
CA LYS A 43 7.45 -12.35 -7.60
C LYS A 43 7.81 -11.48 -8.80
N GLU A 44 7.03 -11.60 -9.86
CA GLU A 44 7.15 -10.75 -11.03
C GLU A 44 5.77 -10.22 -11.40
N ARG A 45 5.62 -8.91 -11.42
CA ARG A 45 4.39 -8.19 -11.70
C ARG A 45 4.73 -6.96 -12.56
N PRO A 46 3.76 -6.39 -13.27
CA PRO A 46 3.99 -5.15 -14.02
C PRO A 46 4.49 -3.98 -13.18
N TRP A 47 4.08 -3.90 -11.91
CA TRP A 47 4.45 -2.81 -11.00
C TRP A 47 5.73 -3.08 -10.20
N SER A 48 6.17 -4.33 -10.07
CA SER A 48 7.44 -4.65 -9.40
C SER A 48 7.93 -6.06 -9.71
N THR A 49 9.24 -6.26 -9.63
CA THR A 49 9.83 -7.61 -9.57
C THR A 49 10.66 -7.73 -8.30
N VAL A 50 10.57 -8.89 -7.65
CA VAL A 50 11.30 -9.21 -6.41
C VAL A 50 12.09 -10.48 -6.60
N CYS A 51 13.39 -10.43 -6.31
CA CYS A 51 14.29 -11.56 -6.35
C CYS A 51 14.95 -11.79 -5.00
N GLN A 52 15.10 -13.04 -4.60
CA GLN A 52 16.05 -13.41 -3.56
C GLN A 52 17.44 -13.51 -4.19
N VAL A 53 18.41 -12.83 -3.58
CA VAL A 53 19.80 -12.85 -3.99
C VAL A 53 20.63 -13.45 -2.86
N THR A 54 21.25 -14.60 -3.14
CA THR A 54 22.13 -15.29 -2.18
C THR A 54 23.56 -14.91 -2.51
N PHE A 55 24.22 -14.26 -1.57
CA PHE A 55 25.66 -14.02 -1.56
C PHE A 55 26.35 -15.04 -0.67
N THR A 56 27.67 -15.19 -0.79
CA THR A 56 28.46 -16.15 0.00
C THR A 56 28.17 -16.09 1.51
N HIS A 57 27.87 -14.91 2.05
CA HIS A 57 27.69 -14.71 3.49
C HIS A 57 26.30 -14.22 3.87
N HIS A 58 25.46 -13.86 2.88
CA HIS A 58 24.19 -13.18 3.15
C HIS A 58 23.09 -13.58 2.15
N THR A 59 21.88 -13.74 2.65
CA THR A 59 20.67 -13.72 1.82
C THR A 59 20.07 -12.32 1.89
N THR A 60 19.72 -11.77 0.73
CA THR A 60 19.14 -10.45 0.56
C THR A 60 17.97 -10.50 -0.40
N TYR A 61 17.22 -9.41 -0.51
CA TYR A 61 16.09 -9.29 -1.42
C TYR A 61 16.28 -8.05 -2.30
N PHE A 62 16.31 -8.28 -3.59
CA PHE A 62 16.30 -7.23 -4.60
C PHE A 62 14.87 -6.94 -5.02
N LYS A 63 14.51 -5.66 -5.11
CA LYS A 63 13.24 -5.19 -5.69
C LYS A 63 13.52 -4.14 -6.75
N ALA A 64 12.88 -4.27 -7.92
CA ALA A 64 12.78 -3.20 -8.89
C ALA A 64 11.33 -2.70 -8.95
N CYS A 65 11.15 -1.39 -8.91
CA CYS A 65 9.85 -0.73 -8.95
C CYS A 65 9.55 -0.20 -10.35
N SER A 66 8.28 -0.19 -10.74
CA SER A 66 7.82 0.45 -11.97
C SER A 66 7.86 1.97 -11.86
N ALA A 67 7.47 2.65 -12.94
CA ALA A 67 7.33 4.10 -12.92
C ALA A 67 6.29 4.59 -11.90
N ALA A 68 5.23 3.80 -11.64
CA ALA A 68 4.21 4.13 -10.64
C ALA A 68 4.79 4.16 -9.21
N GLY A 69 5.62 3.17 -8.86
CA GLY A 69 6.26 3.09 -7.54
C GLY A 69 7.64 3.77 -7.46
N HIS A 70 7.92 4.78 -8.30
CA HIS A 70 9.25 5.42 -8.40
C HIS A 70 9.75 6.04 -7.10
N TYR A 71 8.85 6.42 -6.21
CA TYR A 71 9.17 7.03 -4.91
C TYR A 71 9.58 6.01 -3.84
N GLU A 72 9.27 4.72 -4.00
CA GLU A 72 9.48 3.71 -2.96
C GLU A 72 10.93 3.61 -2.47
N PRO A 73 11.98 3.63 -3.32
CA PRO A 73 13.37 3.61 -2.84
C PRO A 73 13.70 4.78 -1.92
N ASN A 74 13.29 6.01 -2.28
CA ASN A 74 13.52 7.20 -1.46
C ASN A 74 12.72 7.15 -0.16
N LEU A 75 11.45 6.76 -0.24
CA LEU A 75 10.57 6.63 0.93
C LEU A 75 11.14 5.64 1.95
N LEU A 76 11.62 4.48 1.50
CA LEU A 76 12.18 3.47 2.39
C LEU A 76 13.47 3.95 3.08
N CYS A 77 14.37 4.62 2.38
CA CYS A 77 15.55 5.25 2.98
C CYS A 77 15.13 6.28 4.03
N PHE A 78 14.19 7.15 3.69
CA PHE A 78 13.68 8.16 4.61
C PHE A 78 13.06 7.53 5.86
N LEU A 79 12.19 6.52 5.72
CA LEU A 79 11.55 5.83 6.85
C LEU A 79 12.58 5.09 7.74
N GLN A 80 13.62 4.50 7.14
CA GLN A 80 14.71 3.87 7.89
C GLN A 80 15.45 4.88 8.77
N ASP A 81 15.72 6.09 8.26
CA ASP A 81 16.40 7.16 8.99
C ASP A 81 15.55 7.69 10.16
N GLN A 82 14.23 7.67 10.04
CA GLN A 82 13.32 8.11 11.11
C GLN A 82 13.19 7.12 12.27
N SER A 83 13.56 5.84 12.08
CA SER A 83 13.60 4.79 13.12
C SER A 83 12.29 4.60 13.92
N ILE A 84 11.12 4.96 13.35
CA ILE A 84 9.84 4.94 14.07
C ILE A 84 9.10 3.61 13.91
N LEU A 85 9.21 2.98 12.75
CA LEU A 85 8.65 1.67 12.46
C LEU A 85 9.76 0.73 11.99
N SER A 86 9.71 -0.53 12.37
CA SER A 86 10.55 -1.55 11.75
C SER A 86 10.14 -1.74 10.28
N GLY A 87 10.77 -0.96 9.41
CA GLY A 87 10.70 -1.12 7.95
C GLY A 87 11.76 -2.08 7.44
N PRO A 88 11.82 -2.32 6.11
CA PRO A 88 12.87 -3.10 5.50
C PRO A 88 14.22 -2.43 5.75
N LYS A 89 15.23 -3.23 6.11
CA LYS A 89 16.60 -2.75 6.27
C LYS A 89 17.25 -2.62 4.91
N ILE A 90 17.38 -1.41 4.43
CA ILE A 90 17.95 -1.08 3.14
C ILE A 90 19.47 -1.25 3.20
N ILE A 91 20.05 -1.96 2.23
CA ILE A 91 21.49 -2.08 2.01
C ILE A 91 21.93 -1.01 1.01
N ALA A 92 21.27 -0.94 -0.14
CA ALA A 92 21.56 0.00 -1.20
C ALA A 92 20.31 0.32 -2.01
N VAL A 93 20.30 1.49 -2.62
CA VAL A 93 19.29 1.90 -3.62
C VAL A 93 19.97 2.44 -4.87
N GLU A 94 19.31 2.30 -6.00
CA GLU A 94 19.66 2.94 -7.27
C GLU A 94 18.42 3.68 -7.77
N LEU A 95 18.45 5.00 -7.68
CA LEU A 95 17.27 5.85 -7.82
C LEU A 95 16.81 6.01 -9.28
N GLU A 96 17.75 6.06 -10.24
CA GLU A 96 17.41 6.19 -11.65
C GLU A 96 16.64 4.98 -12.15
N HIS A 97 17.09 3.78 -11.77
CA HIS A 97 16.46 2.51 -12.15
C HIS A 97 15.38 2.04 -11.15
N LYS A 98 15.25 2.72 -10.00
CA LYS A 98 14.30 2.40 -8.93
C LYS A 98 14.52 1.01 -8.33
N TRP A 99 15.81 0.68 -8.10
CA TRP A 99 16.21 -0.59 -7.50
C TRP A 99 16.50 -0.44 -6.01
N ILE A 100 16.19 -1.49 -5.28
CA ILE A 100 16.38 -1.58 -3.84
C ILE A 100 17.01 -2.93 -3.53
N LEU A 101 18.09 -2.96 -2.75
CA LEU A 101 18.60 -4.17 -2.10
C LEU A 101 18.36 -4.08 -0.61
N MET A 102 17.69 -5.10 -0.06
CA MET A 102 17.26 -5.16 1.33
C MET A 102 17.84 -6.39 2.02
N ARG A 103 18.05 -6.29 3.33
CA ARG A 103 18.40 -7.45 4.16
C ARG A 103 17.21 -8.40 4.26
N ASP A 104 17.50 -9.66 4.60
CA ASP A 104 16.48 -10.64 4.94
C ASP A 104 15.75 -10.24 6.23
N MET A 105 14.43 -10.03 6.12
CA MET A 105 13.51 -9.64 7.19
C MET A 105 12.67 -10.82 7.70
N GLY A 106 12.98 -12.05 7.28
CA GLY A 106 12.26 -13.25 7.65
C GLY A 106 11.09 -13.56 6.73
N VAL A 107 10.01 -14.06 7.30
CA VAL A 107 8.87 -14.60 6.55
C VAL A 107 7.56 -13.87 6.92
N PRO A 108 6.57 -13.85 6.01
CA PRO A 108 5.27 -13.24 6.32
C PRO A 108 4.64 -13.84 7.57
N ILE A 109 4.05 -13.00 8.42
CA ILE A 109 3.35 -13.50 9.63
C ILE A 109 2.21 -14.44 9.27
N ARG A 110 1.61 -14.25 8.09
CA ARG A 110 0.54 -15.11 7.56
C ARG A 110 0.94 -16.59 7.48
N THR A 111 2.22 -16.88 7.25
CA THR A 111 2.73 -18.25 7.10
C THR A 111 3.60 -18.71 8.28
N ALA A 112 4.14 -17.78 9.05
CA ALA A 112 5.13 -18.04 10.09
C ALA A 112 4.54 -18.40 11.44
N GLN A 113 3.27 -18.08 11.71
CA GLN A 113 2.67 -18.14 13.04
C GLN A 113 1.29 -18.81 13.02
N PRO A 114 0.86 -19.47 14.10
CA PRO A 114 -0.53 -19.87 14.30
C PRO A 114 -1.48 -18.64 14.23
N GLU A 115 -2.70 -18.83 13.74
CA GLU A 115 -3.67 -17.75 13.47
C GLU A 115 -3.86 -16.75 14.63
N LEU A 116 -4.02 -17.25 15.86
CA LEU A 116 -4.20 -16.38 17.04
C LEU A 116 -2.99 -15.49 17.32
N ASN A 117 -1.77 -15.98 17.05
CA ASN A 117 -0.54 -15.20 17.18
C ASN A 117 -0.43 -14.17 16.06
N GLN A 118 -0.83 -14.51 14.83
CA GLN A 118 -0.84 -13.59 13.69
C GLN A 118 -1.66 -12.34 14.00
N LEU A 119 -2.89 -12.51 14.48
CA LEU A 119 -3.78 -11.40 14.81
C LEU A 119 -3.26 -10.56 15.99
N SER A 120 -2.62 -11.19 16.98
CA SER A 120 -2.01 -10.47 18.09
C SER A 120 -0.78 -9.64 17.67
N ILE A 121 0.02 -10.16 16.74
CA ILE A 121 1.14 -9.44 16.14
C ILE A 121 0.59 -8.29 15.28
N LEU A 122 -0.45 -8.54 14.49
CA LEU A 122 -1.09 -7.52 13.67
C LEU A 122 -1.62 -6.35 14.51
N CYS A 123 -2.29 -6.61 15.64
CA CYS A 123 -2.75 -5.56 16.54
C CYS A 123 -1.59 -4.68 17.07
N ARG A 124 -0.44 -5.30 17.42
CA ARG A 124 0.75 -4.51 17.82
C ARG A 124 1.29 -3.68 16.65
N ALA A 125 1.41 -4.30 15.47
CA ALA A 125 1.88 -3.61 14.28
C ALA A 125 0.97 -2.44 13.88
N LEU A 126 -0.35 -2.58 14.01
CA LEU A 126 -1.33 -1.51 13.80
C LEU A 126 -1.13 -0.35 14.76
N SER A 127 -0.87 -0.63 16.04
CA SER A 127 -0.57 0.43 17.02
C SER A 127 0.73 1.18 16.68
N ASP A 128 1.78 0.48 16.26
CA ASP A 128 3.04 1.11 15.86
C ASP A 128 2.91 1.85 14.53
N TYR A 129 2.12 1.33 13.61
CA TYR A 129 1.79 2.01 12.36
C TYR A 129 1.02 3.32 12.59
N ALA A 130 0.06 3.34 13.52
CA ALA A 130 -0.64 4.58 13.91
C ALA A 130 0.35 5.64 14.45
N LYS A 131 1.35 5.23 15.25
CA LYS A 131 2.41 6.14 15.73
C LYS A 131 3.27 6.69 14.58
N LEU A 132 3.59 5.85 13.58
CA LEU A 132 4.26 6.31 12.37
C LEU A 132 3.42 7.36 11.65
N GLN A 133 2.12 7.10 11.45
CA GLN A 133 1.21 8.04 10.78
C GLN A 133 1.12 9.37 11.53
N ILE A 134 0.97 9.36 12.86
CA ILE A 134 1.00 10.57 13.69
C ILE A 134 2.31 11.33 13.47
N SER A 135 3.44 10.64 13.45
CA SER A 135 4.74 11.25 13.21
C SER A 135 4.90 11.77 11.77
N SER A 136 4.23 11.16 10.80
CA SER A 136 4.32 11.52 9.38
C SER A 136 3.61 12.83 9.04
N ILE A 137 2.69 13.30 9.89
CA ILE A 137 1.94 14.55 9.66
C ILE A 137 2.88 15.73 9.39
N LYS A 138 4.00 15.80 10.09
CA LYS A 138 5.00 16.87 9.91
C LYS A 138 5.85 16.72 8.63
N TRP A 139 5.74 15.59 7.91
CA TRP A 139 6.54 15.30 6.72
C TRP A 139 5.74 15.34 5.42
N ILE A 140 4.45 15.69 5.47
CA ILE A 140 3.53 15.61 4.32
C ILE A 140 4.11 16.30 3.09
N ASP A 141 4.57 17.54 3.21
CA ASP A 141 5.13 18.29 2.07
C ASP A 141 6.35 17.60 1.48
N HIS A 142 7.25 17.12 2.33
CA HIS A 142 8.44 16.38 1.90
C HIS A 142 8.09 15.05 1.21
N LEU A 143 7.10 14.33 1.71
CA LEU A 143 6.62 13.08 1.11
C LEU A 143 5.97 13.33 -0.27
N LEU A 144 5.21 14.42 -0.40
CA LEU A 144 4.67 14.85 -1.70
C LEU A 144 5.77 15.25 -2.68
N GLU A 145 6.82 15.94 -2.23
CA GLU A 145 8.00 16.28 -3.05
C GLU A 145 8.76 15.03 -3.53
N MET A 146 8.74 13.93 -2.77
CA MET A 146 9.27 12.62 -3.21
C MET A 146 8.45 11.99 -4.33
N GLY A 147 7.24 12.50 -4.60
CA GLY A 147 6.35 12.00 -5.65
C GLY A 147 5.28 11.02 -5.17
N LEU A 148 5.02 10.90 -3.87
CA LEU A 148 3.90 10.11 -3.37
C LEU A 148 2.58 10.68 -3.91
N PRO A 149 1.62 9.82 -4.31
CA PRO A 149 0.30 10.27 -4.73
C PRO A 149 -0.39 11.14 -3.69
N ASP A 150 -0.88 12.30 -4.13
CA ASP A 150 -1.67 13.20 -3.30
C ASP A 150 -3.15 12.79 -3.34
N ARG A 151 -3.60 12.16 -2.27
CA ARG A 151 -4.99 11.72 -2.08
C ARG A 151 -5.60 12.37 -0.83
N ARG A 152 -5.13 13.56 -0.50
CA ARG A 152 -5.72 14.34 0.60
C ARG A 152 -7.21 14.55 0.35
N LEU A 153 -7.98 14.55 1.42
CA LEU A 153 -9.44 14.59 1.33
C LEU A 153 -9.99 15.78 0.55
N ALA A 154 -9.25 16.89 0.53
CA ALA A 154 -9.60 18.06 -0.28
C ALA A 154 -9.63 17.77 -1.80
N TYR A 155 -8.88 16.75 -2.27
CA TYR A 155 -8.78 16.41 -3.70
C TYR A 155 -9.57 15.14 -4.06
N LEU A 156 -9.86 14.26 -3.10
CA LEU A 156 -10.54 12.99 -3.38
C LEU A 156 -11.87 13.13 -4.13
N PRO A 157 -12.75 14.12 -3.86
CA PRO A 157 -13.99 14.28 -4.63
C PRO A 157 -13.73 14.53 -6.12
N THR A 158 -12.73 15.34 -6.46
CA THR A 158 -12.33 15.61 -7.86
C THR A 158 -11.76 14.34 -8.51
N LEU A 159 -10.86 13.65 -7.82
CA LEU A 159 -10.27 12.39 -8.31
C LEU A 159 -11.34 11.31 -8.53
N LEU A 160 -12.36 11.25 -7.68
CA LEU A 160 -13.49 10.34 -7.86
C LEU A 160 -14.32 10.71 -9.09
N ASP A 161 -14.63 11.99 -9.29
CA ASP A 161 -15.42 12.43 -10.46
C ASP A 161 -14.66 12.15 -11.78
N GLU A 162 -13.35 12.40 -11.81
CA GLU A 162 -12.46 12.05 -12.92
C GLU A 162 -12.47 10.54 -13.17
N LEU A 163 -12.33 9.72 -12.14
CA LEU A 163 -12.39 8.27 -12.24
C LEU A 163 -13.74 7.80 -12.79
N LEU A 164 -14.85 8.36 -12.31
CA LEU A 164 -16.19 8.02 -12.80
C LEU A 164 -16.40 8.38 -14.27
N ALA A 165 -15.68 9.37 -14.80
CA ALA A 165 -15.69 9.73 -16.20
C ALA A 165 -14.81 8.81 -17.07
N ASP A 166 -13.80 8.16 -16.48
CA ASP A 166 -12.84 7.32 -17.19
C ASP A 166 -13.48 6.01 -17.70
N ALA A 167 -13.04 5.58 -18.88
CA ALA A 167 -13.44 4.29 -19.48
C ALA A 167 -12.89 3.09 -18.69
N VAL A 168 -11.84 3.28 -17.87
CA VAL A 168 -11.17 2.23 -17.11
C VAL A 168 -12.13 1.45 -16.20
N ILE A 169 -13.16 2.09 -15.67
CA ILE A 169 -14.15 1.44 -14.80
C ILE A 169 -15.04 0.45 -15.52
N GLY A 170 -15.12 0.53 -16.87
CA GLY A 170 -15.97 -0.34 -17.69
C GLY A 170 -15.30 -1.61 -18.18
N VAL A 171 -14.02 -1.81 -17.90
CA VAL A 171 -13.28 -2.98 -18.41
C VAL A 171 -13.81 -4.26 -17.76
N GLY A 172 -14.21 -5.23 -18.59
CA GLY A 172 -14.77 -6.50 -18.13
C GLY A 172 -16.20 -6.40 -17.60
N ARG A 173 -16.93 -5.29 -17.87
CA ARG A 173 -18.30 -5.04 -17.43
C ARG A 173 -19.19 -4.67 -18.60
N SER A 174 -20.49 -4.95 -18.49
CA SER A 174 -21.47 -4.49 -19.47
C SER A 174 -21.71 -2.97 -19.34
N ALA A 175 -22.11 -2.32 -20.45
CA ALA A 175 -22.44 -0.91 -20.43
C ALA A 175 -23.55 -0.58 -19.39
N GLY A 176 -24.54 -1.47 -19.24
CA GLY A 176 -25.61 -1.29 -18.25
C GLY A 176 -25.10 -1.27 -16.81
N GLU A 177 -24.22 -2.21 -16.43
CA GLU A 177 -23.62 -2.23 -15.08
C GLU A 177 -22.81 -0.96 -14.80
N VAL A 178 -22.06 -0.47 -15.78
CA VAL A 178 -21.26 0.76 -15.67
C VAL A 178 -22.15 1.99 -15.51
N ASP A 179 -23.22 2.08 -16.29
CA ASP A 179 -24.16 3.22 -16.22
C ASP A 179 -24.94 3.23 -14.88
N GLU A 180 -25.32 2.05 -14.37
CA GLU A 180 -25.95 1.90 -13.07
C GLU A 180 -24.98 2.37 -11.96
N LEU A 181 -23.74 1.89 -11.98
CA LEU A 181 -22.72 2.29 -11.00
C LEU A 181 -22.47 3.81 -11.06
N ARG A 182 -22.26 4.37 -12.27
CA ARG A 182 -22.04 5.81 -12.45
C ARG A 182 -23.20 6.65 -11.94
N THR A 183 -24.43 6.21 -12.21
CA THR A 183 -25.62 6.90 -11.76
C THR A 183 -25.74 6.89 -10.24
N ALA A 184 -25.52 5.74 -9.61
CA ALA A 184 -25.55 5.61 -8.15
C ALA A 184 -24.42 6.40 -7.49
N ALA A 185 -23.21 6.31 -8.03
CA ALA A 185 -22.03 7.03 -7.53
C ALA A 185 -22.21 8.55 -7.58
N ARG A 186 -22.71 9.09 -8.70
CA ARG A 186 -22.98 10.54 -8.85
C ARG A 186 -24.02 11.06 -7.86
N LYS A 187 -25.00 10.26 -7.48
CA LYS A 187 -25.96 10.62 -6.42
C LYS A 187 -25.29 10.76 -5.05
N LEU A 188 -24.21 10.01 -4.82
CA LEU A 188 -23.48 10.01 -3.55
C LEU A 188 -22.39 11.09 -3.50
N LEU A 189 -21.95 11.67 -4.62
CA LEU A 189 -20.90 12.69 -4.65
C LEU A 189 -21.11 13.84 -3.65
N PRO A 190 -22.29 14.47 -3.53
CA PRO A 190 -22.48 15.55 -2.56
C PRO A 190 -22.35 15.10 -1.11
N LYS A 191 -22.68 13.82 -0.80
CA LYS A 191 -22.48 13.21 0.51
C LYS A 191 -20.99 12.94 0.74
N PHE A 192 -20.31 12.40 -0.27
CA PHE A 192 -18.88 12.12 -0.24
C PHE A 192 -18.05 13.40 0.02
N GLU A 193 -18.33 14.49 -0.69
CA GLU A 193 -17.72 15.80 -0.47
C GLU A 193 -17.90 16.30 0.98
N ARG A 194 -19.12 16.19 1.52
CA ARG A 194 -19.37 16.57 2.92
C ARG A 194 -18.59 15.72 3.90
N VAL A 195 -18.50 14.39 3.68
CA VAL A 195 -17.73 13.49 4.53
C VAL A 195 -16.24 13.84 4.47
N CYS A 196 -15.69 13.99 3.27
CA CYS A 196 -14.30 14.41 3.08
C CYS A 196 -14.01 15.73 3.82
N LYS A 197 -14.88 16.73 3.67
CA LYS A 197 -14.74 18.03 4.36
C LYS A 197 -14.82 17.89 5.88
N THR A 198 -15.65 16.97 6.40
CA THR A 198 -15.78 16.76 7.85
C THR A 198 -14.51 16.10 8.42
N LEU A 199 -13.95 15.13 7.70
CA LEU A 199 -12.73 14.42 8.09
C LEU A 199 -11.46 15.26 7.88
N ASP A 200 -11.47 16.23 6.97
CA ASP A 200 -10.32 17.11 6.67
C ASP A 200 -10.12 18.17 7.79
N THR A 201 -10.00 17.67 9.02
CA THR A 201 -9.88 18.50 10.22
C THR A 201 -8.63 18.08 11.01
N PRO A 202 -7.69 19.03 11.28
CA PRO A 202 -6.54 18.72 12.12
C PRO A 202 -6.94 18.21 13.51
N PRO A 203 -6.14 17.31 14.14
CA PRO A 203 -4.81 16.89 13.70
C PRO A 203 -4.80 15.67 12.77
N CYS A 204 -5.95 15.07 12.47
CA CYS A 204 -6.04 13.79 11.74
C CYS A 204 -6.31 13.95 10.24
N ALA A 205 -6.20 15.15 9.68
CA ALA A 205 -6.61 15.41 8.31
C ALA A 205 -5.83 14.59 7.26
N ASN A 206 -4.51 14.50 7.41
CA ASN A 206 -3.64 13.86 6.43
C ASN A 206 -2.43 13.20 7.10
N ALA A 207 -2.02 12.03 6.59
CA ALA A 207 -0.85 11.29 7.03
C ALA A 207 -0.33 10.39 5.90
N LEU A 208 0.83 9.76 6.12
CA LEU A 208 1.34 8.72 5.25
C LEU A 208 0.45 7.48 5.34
N GLU A 209 -0.04 7.01 4.20
CA GLU A 209 -0.71 5.73 4.06
C GLU A 209 0.20 4.73 3.35
N HIS A 210 0.14 3.46 3.78
CA HIS A 210 0.86 2.35 3.14
C HIS A 210 0.16 1.85 1.87
N GLY A 211 -1.16 1.95 1.81
CA GLY A 211 -2.00 1.51 0.70
C GLY A 211 -2.30 0.01 0.64
N ASP A 212 -1.39 -0.85 1.08
CA ASP A 212 -1.54 -2.32 1.01
C ASP A 212 -1.06 -3.03 2.29
N PHE A 213 -1.39 -2.48 3.47
CA PHE A 213 -1.00 -3.08 4.74
C PHE A 213 -1.82 -4.33 5.05
N HIS A 214 -1.21 -5.50 4.89
CA HIS A 214 -1.80 -6.79 5.26
C HIS A 214 -0.74 -7.77 5.77
N MET A 215 -1.19 -8.91 6.33
CA MET A 215 -0.31 -9.88 7.00
C MET A 215 0.77 -10.51 6.11
N SER A 216 0.62 -10.50 4.78
CA SER A 216 1.65 -10.98 3.86
C SER A 216 2.75 -9.95 3.63
N ASN A 217 2.50 -8.66 3.89
CA ASN A 217 3.47 -7.57 3.82
C ASN A 217 4.09 -7.25 5.20
N LEU A 218 3.69 -7.99 6.24
CA LEU A 218 4.27 -7.91 7.57
C LEU A 218 5.16 -9.13 7.82
N LEU A 219 6.48 -8.95 7.71
CA LEU A 219 7.47 -10.01 7.91
C LEU A 219 7.88 -10.11 9.37
N VAL A 220 8.27 -11.32 9.80
CA VAL A 220 8.80 -11.54 11.15
C VAL A 220 10.11 -12.31 11.10
N LYS A 221 11.11 -11.81 11.85
CA LYS A 221 12.40 -12.43 12.07
C LYS A 221 12.85 -12.17 13.50
N ASP A 222 13.22 -13.21 14.23
CA ASP A 222 13.74 -13.13 15.62
C ASP A 222 12.83 -12.30 16.56
N GLY A 223 11.51 -12.41 16.39
CA GLY A 223 10.52 -11.69 17.20
C GLY A 223 10.31 -10.21 16.82
N VAL A 224 11.05 -9.71 15.84
CA VAL A 224 10.88 -8.37 15.26
C VAL A 224 10.04 -8.46 14.01
N TYR A 225 9.05 -7.58 13.85
CA TYR A 225 8.28 -7.50 12.61
C TYR A 225 8.67 -6.26 11.79
N SER A 226 8.53 -6.38 10.48
CA SER A 226 8.85 -5.32 9.52
C SER A 226 7.76 -5.21 8.47
N LEU A 227 7.27 -4.01 8.23
CA LEU A 227 6.29 -3.72 7.18
C LEU A 227 7.03 -3.38 5.88
N ILE A 228 6.74 -4.14 4.83
CA ILE A 228 7.38 -4.05 3.51
C ILE A 228 6.36 -3.70 2.42
N ASP A 229 6.85 -3.44 1.20
CA ASP A 229 6.02 -3.20 0.00
C ASP A 229 5.22 -1.89 0.07
N TRP A 230 5.95 -0.76 0.10
CA TRP A 230 5.40 0.60 0.17
C TRP A 230 5.08 1.21 -1.21
N GLY A 231 5.00 0.38 -2.25
CA GLY A 231 4.76 0.82 -3.62
C GLY A 231 3.39 1.46 -3.86
N ASP A 232 2.42 1.23 -2.98
CA ASP A 232 1.07 1.81 -3.02
C ASP A 232 0.90 2.99 -2.03
N ALA A 233 2.01 3.44 -1.41
CA ALA A 233 1.95 4.51 -0.42
C ALA A 233 1.44 5.83 -1.00
N CYS A 234 0.68 6.57 -0.23
CA CYS A 234 0.14 7.88 -0.61
C CYS A 234 -0.05 8.80 0.61
N ILE A 235 -0.47 10.03 0.37
CA ILE A 235 -0.89 10.94 1.43
C ILE A 235 -2.41 11.04 1.42
N THR A 236 -3.05 10.62 2.52
CA THR A 236 -4.50 10.67 2.69
C THR A 236 -4.89 10.73 4.18
N HIS A 237 -6.18 10.61 4.49
CA HIS A 237 -6.63 10.51 5.87
C HIS A 237 -6.15 9.21 6.52
N PRO A 238 -5.50 9.25 7.71
CA PRO A 238 -4.85 8.09 8.31
C PRO A 238 -5.78 6.89 8.49
N PHE A 239 -7.05 7.12 8.83
CA PHE A 239 -7.98 6.03 9.10
C PHE A 239 -8.46 5.29 7.85
N CYS A 240 -8.14 5.77 6.65
CA CYS A 240 -8.37 5.01 5.41
C CYS A 240 -7.46 3.77 5.32
N SER A 241 -6.29 3.80 5.95
CA SER A 241 -5.22 2.81 5.81
C SER A 241 -5.59 1.38 6.22
N ILE A 242 -6.53 1.20 7.14
CA ILE A 242 -6.76 -0.14 7.70
C ILE A 242 -7.92 -0.91 7.06
N LEU A 243 -8.59 -0.36 6.06
CA LEU A 243 -9.64 -1.08 5.33
C LEU A 243 -9.11 -2.42 4.79
N VAL A 244 -8.04 -2.39 4.02
CA VAL A 244 -7.42 -3.58 3.42
C VAL A 244 -6.90 -4.53 4.51
N THR A 245 -6.31 -3.99 5.58
CA THR A 245 -5.80 -4.78 6.70
C THR A 245 -6.90 -5.61 7.36
N VAL A 246 -8.01 -4.97 7.66
CA VAL A 246 -9.15 -5.62 8.34
C VAL A 246 -9.82 -6.62 7.42
N GLU A 247 -10.11 -6.26 6.17
CA GLU A 247 -10.69 -7.17 5.18
C GLU A 247 -9.86 -8.46 5.05
N ALA A 248 -8.55 -8.32 4.77
CA ALA A 248 -7.65 -9.46 4.57
C ALA A 248 -7.47 -10.31 5.84
N ALA A 249 -7.46 -9.70 7.03
CA ALA A 249 -7.36 -10.44 8.28
C ALA A 249 -8.63 -11.22 8.58
N LEU A 250 -9.80 -10.61 8.39
CA LEU A 250 -11.10 -11.22 8.70
C LEU A 250 -11.50 -12.34 7.71
N GLU A 251 -10.88 -12.42 6.52
CA GLU A 251 -11.08 -13.56 5.61
C GLU A 251 -10.74 -14.90 6.28
N GLN A 252 -9.72 -14.92 7.14
CA GLN A 252 -9.20 -16.11 7.81
C GLN A 252 -9.84 -16.38 9.17
N VAL A 253 -10.65 -15.44 9.68
CA VAL A 253 -11.29 -15.55 11.00
C VAL A 253 -12.63 -16.24 10.86
N PRO A 254 -12.96 -17.27 11.70
CA PRO A 254 -14.28 -17.85 11.75
C PRO A 254 -15.37 -16.81 12.01
N ALA A 255 -16.53 -16.97 11.38
CA ALA A 255 -17.62 -15.99 11.42
C ALA A 255 -18.00 -15.52 12.85
N PRO A 256 -18.08 -16.39 13.87
CA PRO A 256 -18.44 -15.97 15.24
C PRO A 256 -17.41 -15.02 15.88
N ASP A 257 -16.15 -15.08 15.45
CA ASP A 257 -15.06 -14.30 16.02
C ASP A 257 -14.76 -13.00 15.25
N LYS A 258 -15.34 -12.80 14.06
CA LYS A 258 -15.05 -11.67 13.18
C LYS A 258 -15.27 -10.32 13.86
N ILE A 259 -16.43 -10.13 14.51
CA ILE A 259 -16.75 -8.87 15.21
C ILE A 259 -15.70 -8.58 16.28
N ARG A 260 -15.39 -9.56 17.12
CA ARG A 260 -14.41 -9.41 18.19
C ARG A 260 -13.01 -9.03 17.68
N TRP A 261 -12.57 -9.62 16.58
CA TRP A 261 -11.26 -9.31 16.02
C TRP A 261 -11.25 -7.99 15.26
N ASN A 262 -12.35 -7.65 14.58
CA ASN A 262 -12.51 -6.32 13.99
C ASN A 262 -12.35 -5.22 15.06
N ASP A 263 -13.08 -5.34 16.17
CA ASP A 263 -13.00 -4.38 17.27
C ASP A 263 -11.59 -4.30 17.87
N LYS A 264 -10.93 -5.44 18.09
CA LYS A 264 -9.56 -5.47 18.62
C LYS A 264 -8.55 -4.78 17.70
N MET A 265 -8.63 -5.00 16.39
CA MET A 265 -7.75 -4.36 15.40
C MET A 265 -8.01 -2.85 15.35
N ARG A 266 -9.28 -2.45 15.26
CA ARG A 266 -9.68 -1.04 15.34
C ARG A 266 -9.16 -0.37 16.61
N ASP A 267 -9.44 -0.94 17.77
CA ASP A 267 -9.07 -0.36 19.06
C ASP A 267 -7.55 -0.27 19.23
N ALA A 268 -6.81 -1.29 18.78
CA ALA A 268 -5.34 -1.26 18.80
C ALA A 268 -4.78 -0.14 17.90
N TYR A 269 -5.38 0.06 16.73
CA TYR A 269 -4.99 1.12 15.81
C TYR A 269 -5.36 2.52 16.33
N LEU A 270 -6.55 2.67 16.93
CA LEU A 270 -7.04 3.96 17.41
C LEU A 270 -6.40 4.38 18.76
N ALA A 271 -5.87 3.45 19.54
CA ALA A 271 -5.30 3.76 20.85
C ALA A 271 -4.24 4.88 20.84
N PRO A 272 -3.25 4.94 19.92
CA PRO A 272 -2.31 6.05 19.85
C PRO A 272 -2.96 7.41 19.50
N TRP A 273 -4.07 7.41 18.77
CA TRP A 273 -4.78 8.62 18.35
C TRP A 273 -5.58 9.28 19.48
N GLN A 274 -5.90 8.55 20.55
CA GLN A 274 -6.67 9.06 21.70
C GLN A 274 -6.03 10.25 22.40
N SER A 275 -4.72 10.43 22.26
CA SER A 275 -4.02 11.60 22.78
C SER A 275 -4.21 12.86 21.90
N HIS A 276 -4.78 12.70 20.71
CA HIS A 276 -4.94 13.77 19.73
C HIS A 276 -6.40 14.13 19.46
N VAL A 277 -7.33 13.18 19.64
CA VAL A 277 -8.77 13.33 19.33
C VAL A 277 -9.63 12.77 20.45
N GLN A 278 -10.76 13.39 20.72
CA GLN A 278 -11.75 12.89 21.68
C GLN A 278 -12.29 11.53 21.25
N ALA A 279 -12.49 10.61 22.20
CA ALA A 279 -12.82 9.21 21.90
C ALA A 279 -14.08 9.02 21.06
N ASP A 280 -15.16 9.77 21.34
CA ASP A 280 -16.41 9.64 20.57
C ASP A 280 -16.25 10.14 19.13
N ALA A 281 -15.53 11.27 18.92
CA ALA A 281 -15.23 11.77 17.60
C ALA A 281 -14.35 10.80 16.82
N LEU A 282 -13.37 10.19 17.50
CA LEU A 282 -12.41 9.24 16.91
C LEU A 282 -13.11 8.04 16.26
N LEU A 283 -14.10 7.44 16.93
CA LEU A 283 -14.83 6.30 16.39
C LEU A 283 -15.70 6.69 15.17
N HIS A 284 -16.41 7.81 15.25
CA HIS A 284 -17.21 8.30 14.12
C HIS A 284 -16.35 8.67 12.91
N ASP A 285 -15.20 9.30 13.12
CA ASP A 285 -14.29 9.65 12.04
C ASP A 285 -13.66 8.40 11.43
N PHE A 286 -13.36 7.38 12.25
CA PHE A 286 -12.90 6.08 11.77
C PHE A 286 -13.94 5.43 10.84
N GLU A 287 -15.20 5.34 11.26
CA GLU A 287 -16.28 4.72 10.47
C GLU A 287 -16.48 5.45 9.12
N ARG A 288 -16.48 6.79 9.14
CA ARG A 288 -16.55 7.60 7.91
C ARG A 288 -15.36 7.36 6.99
N ALA A 289 -14.15 7.29 7.57
CA ALA A 289 -12.94 7.06 6.80
C ALA A 289 -12.91 5.68 6.14
N GLN A 290 -13.50 4.63 6.76
CA GLN A 290 -13.61 3.31 6.12
C GLN A 290 -14.45 3.39 4.83
N TRP A 291 -15.50 4.20 4.81
CA TRP A 291 -16.27 4.43 3.59
C TRP A 291 -15.47 5.17 2.51
N VAL A 292 -14.74 6.22 2.90
CA VAL A 292 -13.86 6.96 2.00
C VAL A 292 -12.75 6.08 1.45
N ALA A 293 -12.23 5.16 2.24
CA ALA A 293 -11.13 4.25 1.90
C ALA A 293 -11.41 3.38 0.66
N HIS A 294 -12.65 3.01 0.39
CA HIS A 294 -13.00 2.27 -0.84
C HIS A 294 -12.66 3.04 -2.11
N VAL A 295 -12.88 4.37 -2.10
CA VAL A 295 -12.49 5.25 -3.22
C VAL A 295 -10.97 5.33 -3.32
N GLY A 296 -10.27 5.51 -2.19
CA GLY A 296 -8.81 5.44 -2.15
C GLY A 296 -8.27 4.17 -2.79
N ARG A 297 -8.83 3.01 -2.39
CA ARG A 297 -8.41 1.71 -2.93
C ARG A 297 -8.70 1.54 -4.43
N ALA A 298 -9.78 2.10 -4.95
CA ALA A 298 -10.03 2.12 -6.39
C ALA A 298 -8.94 2.93 -7.13
N LEU A 299 -8.52 4.06 -6.57
CA LEU A 299 -7.43 4.88 -7.10
C LEU A 299 -6.05 4.21 -7.00
N ASP A 300 -5.82 3.32 -6.00
CA ASP A 300 -4.60 2.50 -5.92
C ASP A 300 -4.48 1.60 -7.14
N PHE A 301 -5.56 0.90 -7.51
CA PHE A 301 -5.57 0.07 -8.71
C PHE A 301 -5.31 0.88 -9.98
N VAL A 302 -5.89 2.07 -10.11
CA VAL A 302 -5.62 2.96 -11.26
C VAL A 302 -4.14 3.32 -11.33
N HIS A 303 -3.55 3.71 -10.20
CA HIS A 303 -2.14 4.10 -10.11
C HIS A 303 -1.20 2.93 -10.39
N MET A 304 -1.40 1.79 -9.73
CA MET A 304 -0.61 0.58 -9.88
C MET A 304 -0.61 0.04 -11.31
N LEU A 305 -1.76 0.14 -12.00
CA LEU A 305 -1.94 -0.34 -13.37
C LEU A 305 -1.45 0.66 -14.42
N SER A 306 -0.98 1.83 -14.03
CA SER A 306 -0.42 2.80 -14.97
C SER A 306 0.85 2.23 -15.64
N GLY A 307 0.81 2.03 -16.96
CA GLY A 307 1.91 1.43 -17.70
C GLY A 307 1.92 -0.11 -17.76
N ALA A 308 0.91 -0.79 -17.23
CA ALA A 308 0.76 -2.23 -17.38
C ALA A 308 0.38 -2.60 -18.82
N ASP A 309 0.70 -3.84 -19.23
CA ASP A 309 0.26 -4.39 -20.52
C ASP A 309 -1.25 -4.71 -20.51
N GLU A 310 -1.81 -4.96 -21.69
CA GLU A 310 -3.25 -5.15 -21.86
C GLU A 310 -3.76 -6.43 -21.16
N GLU A 311 -2.96 -7.48 -21.08
CA GLU A 311 -3.31 -8.72 -20.37
C GLU A 311 -3.48 -8.44 -18.88
N THR A 312 -2.50 -7.78 -18.27
CA THR A 312 -2.55 -7.36 -16.88
C THR A 312 -3.70 -6.40 -16.61
N LEU A 313 -3.91 -5.42 -17.49
CA LEU A 313 -5.01 -4.49 -17.39
C LEU A 313 -6.37 -5.21 -17.38
N ASN A 314 -6.58 -6.19 -18.25
CA ASN A 314 -7.81 -6.98 -18.32
C ASN A 314 -8.01 -7.83 -17.06
N GLN A 315 -6.93 -8.33 -16.46
CA GLN A 315 -6.99 -9.11 -15.22
C GLN A 315 -7.38 -8.27 -14.00
N TRP A 316 -6.86 -7.04 -13.87
CA TRP A 316 -6.95 -6.28 -12.62
C TRP A 316 -7.90 -5.09 -12.65
N ARG A 317 -8.19 -4.51 -13.82
CA ARG A 317 -9.15 -3.39 -13.93
C ARG A 317 -10.54 -3.68 -13.36
N PRO A 318 -11.10 -4.90 -13.43
CA PRO A 318 -12.38 -5.18 -12.79
C PRO A 318 -12.42 -4.86 -11.29
N MET A 319 -11.27 -4.88 -10.61
CA MET A 319 -11.17 -4.52 -9.19
C MET A 319 -11.52 -3.04 -8.92
N ILE A 320 -11.29 -2.15 -9.89
CA ILE A 320 -11.66 -0.73 -9.78
C ILE A 320 -13.19 -0.61 -9.66
N PHE A 321 -13.91 -1.26 -10.57
CA PHE A 321 -15.37 -1.32 -10.55
C PHE A 321 -15.90 -1.92 -9.26
N ASP A 322 -15.32 -3.04 -8.82
CA ASP A 322 -15.76 -3.76 -7.62
C ASP A 322 -15.58 -2.90 -6.36
N ARG A 323 -14.48 -2.16 -6.25
CA ARG A 323 -14.25 -1.24 -5.12
C ARG A 323 -15.22 -0.05 -5.13
N LEU A 324 -15.51 0.54 -6.29
CA LEU A 324 -16.51 1.59 -6.41
C LEU A 324 -17.92 1.06 -6.12
N LYS A 325 -18.24 -0.17 -6.52
CA LYS A 325 -19.50 -0.83 -6.20
C LYS A 325 -19.64 -1.03 -4.69
N MET A 326 -18.61 -1.55 -4.02
CA MET A 326 -18.59 -1.68 -2.56
C MET A 326 -18.78 -0.32 -1.86
N TRP A 327 -18.15 0.74 -2.37
CA TRP A 327 -18.37 2.10 -1.87
C TRP A 327 -19.82 2.57 -1.99
N VAL A 328 -20.45 2.30 -3.14
CA VAL A 328 -21.87 2.67 -3.39
C VAL A 328 -22.82 1.87 -2.51
N GLU A 329 -22.53 0.58 -2.29
CA GLU A 329 -23.36 -0.35 -1.51
C GLU A 329 -23.15 -0.20 0.01
N ALA A 330 -22.04 0.40 0.45
CA ALA A 330 -21.77 0.59 1.87
C ALA A 330 -22.78 1.57 2.49
N GLU A 331 -23.58 1.09 3.41
CA GLU A 331 -24.49 1.93 4.19
C GLU A 331 -23.71 2.69 5.25
N ILE A 332 -23.79 4.02 5.20
CA ILE A 332 -23.26 4.87 6.27
C ILE A 332 -24.43 5.55 6.95
N LEU A 333 -24.57 5.26 8.22
CA LEU A 333 -25.41 6.04 9.14
C LEU A 333 -24.63 7.34 9.47
N LEU A 334 -24.87 8.38 8.69
CA LEU A 334 -24.37 9.73 8.94
C LEU A 334 -25.42 10.56 9.65
#